data_7eafe9b27a1de6e9b5f25b21648ae9fa
#
_entry.id   7eafe9b27a1de6e9b5f25b21648ae9fa
#
_cell.length_a   1.000
_cell.length_b   1.000
_cell.length_c   1.000
_cell.angle_alpha   90.00
_cell.angle_beta   90.00
_cell.angle_gamma   90.00
#
_symmetry.space_group_name_H-M   'P 1'
#
loop_
_entity.id
_entity.type
_entity.pdbx_description
1 polymer ?
#
loop_
_entity_poly.entity_id
_entity_poly.type
_entity_poly.pdbx_seq_one_letter_code
_entity_poly.pdbx_strand_id
1 'polypeptide(L)'
;MVLNLQAKWQWMGLLLAALLCCSGCQSLLPKAQGLTTTAWLAQDYQRQDQLEVQWNKHSFSFLLYQQQQGQKLDMLALSLTGQQLFKLSFDGQNVQVEQRIEPMKLLPFEFVVRDILYATYPNFAQLQPQNVQIKNVAQTQSIFINQQHVLNIKHQDAVIELDNLQVPYQMVISALHDRLETTE
;
A
#
# COMPACT_ATOMS: atom_id res chain seq x y z
N MET A 1 10.35 -35.53 53.54
CA MET A 1 9.18 -34.97 52.82
C MET A 1 9.51 -33.59 52.27
N VAL A 2 10.62 -33.41 51.56
CA VAL A 2 11.12 -32.08 51.06
C VAL A 2 11.45 -32.10 49.56
N LEU A 3 11.31 -33.23 48.87
CA LEU A 3 11.78 -33.45 47.48
C LEU A 3 10.81 -32.98 46.39
N ASN A 4 9.64 -32.43 46.70
CA ASN A 4 8.62 -32.13 45.69
C ASN A 4 8.44 -30.62 45.37
N LEU A 5 9.15 -29.72 46.08
CA LEU A 5 9.00 -28.29 45.83
C LEU A 5 9.88 -27.78 44.68
N GLN A 6 11.10 -28.35 44.54
CA GLN A 6 12.05 -27.89 43.49
C GLN A 6 11.60 -28.30 42.09
N ALA A 7 10.97 -29.49 41.95
CA ALA A 7 10.43 -29.93 40.66
C ALA A 7 9.31 -29.00 40.14
N LYS A 8 8.44 -28.51 41.00
CA LYS A 8 7.34 -27.59 40.63
C LYS A 8 7.85 -26.22 40.13
N TRP A 9 8.93 -25.73 40.71
CA TRP A 9 9.54 -24.46 40.28
C TRP A 9 10.22 -24.55 38.90
N GLN A 10 10.82 -25.68 38.59
CA GLN A 10 11.42 -25.94 37.28
C GLN A 10 10.37 -26.02 36.18
N TRP A 11 9.23 -26.64 36.42
CA TRP A 11 8.13 -26.74 35.48
C TRP A 11 7.44 -25.38 35.27
N MET A 12 7.35 -24.56 36.29
CA MET A 12 6.78 -23.22 36.20
C MET A 12 7.70 -22.26 35.40
N GLY A 13 9.02 -22.39 35.52
CA GLY A 13 9.98 -21.68 34.72
C GLY A 13 9.97 -22.03 33.22
N LEU A 14 9.77 -23.33 32.90
CA LEU A 14 9.64 -23.82 31.53
C LEU A 14 8.33 -23.34 30.86
N LEU A 15 7.24 -23.30 31.59
CA LEU A 15 5.95 -22.78 31.10
C LEU A 15 6.02 -21.26 30.82
N LEU A 16 6.70 -20.49 31.67
CA LEU A 16 6.87 -19.07 31.50
C LEU A 16 7.76 -18.73 30.27
N ALA A 17 8.81 -19.53 30.07
CA ALA A 17 9.68 -19.38 28.89
C ALA A 17 8.96 -19.74 27.57
N ALA A 18 8.09 -20.73 27.58
CA ALA A 18 7.29 -21.10 26.40
C ALA A 18 6.25 -20.02 26.02
N LEU A 19 5.70 -19.30 27.01
CA LEU A 19 4.76 -18.20 26.76
C LEU A 19 5.43 -16.97 26.13
N LEU A 20 6.71 -16.74 26.39
CA LEU A 20 7.48 -15.62 25.82
C LEU A 20 7.87 -15.85 24.34
N CYS A 21 7.89 -17.10 23.88
CA CYS A 21 8.21 -17.42 22.47
C CYS A 21 7.04 -17.22 21.51
N CYS A 22 5.80 -17.06 21.98
CA CYS A 22 4.63 -16.89 21.13
C CYS A 22 4.32 -15.42 20.75
N SER A 23 5.05 -14.45 21.26
CA SER A 23 4.86 -13.02 20.95
C SER A 23 5.67 -12.57 19.74
N GLY A 24 5.48 -13.23 18.58
CA GLY A 24 6.55 -13.02 17.63
C GLY A 24 6.26 -12.60 16.30
N CYS A 25 5.53 -12.55 15.49
CA CYS A 25 5.64 -12.00 14.12
C CYS A 25 4.71 -10.79 13.89
N GLN A 26 5.02 -9.69 14.53
CA GLN A 26 4.53 -8.41 14.02
C GLN A 26 5.38 -8.06 12.79
N SER A 27 4.70 -7.75 11.67
CA SER A 27 5.38 -7.29 10.46
C SER A 27 6.28 -6.11 10.83
N LEU A 28 7.56 -6.21 10.50
CA LEU A 28 8.57 -5.16 10.76
C LEU A 28 8.32 -3.86 10.00
N LEU A 29 7.39 -3.85 9.05
CA LEU A 29 6.99 -2.64 8.33
C LEU A 29 5.92 -1.89 9.13
N PRO A 30 6.12 -0.60 9.39
CA PRO A 30 5.09 0.23 10.03
C PRO A 30 3.85 0.29 9.13
N LYS A 31 2.66 0.37 9.74
CA LYS A 31 1.42 0.60 8.99
C LYS A 31 1.50 1.91 8.22
N ALA A 32 0.97 1.93 7.01
CA ALA A 32 0.93 3.13 6.18
C ALA A 32 -0.08 4.13 6.77
N GLN A 33 0.43 5.16 7.45
CA GLN A 33 -0.40 6.24 7.96
C GLN A 33 -1.14 6.92 6.81
N GLY A 34 -2.41 7.31 7.03
CA GLY A 34 -3.23 7.96 6.01
C GLY A 34 -3.77 7.04 4.92
N LEU A 35 -3.74 5.72 5.13
CA LEU A 35 -4.41 4.77 4.26
C LEU A 35 -5.85 4.49 4.73
N THR A 36 -6.02 4.23 6.03
CA THR A 36 -7.32 3.83 6.58
C THR A 36 -8.28 4.99 6.69
N THR A 37 -9.53 4.79 6.30
CA THR A 37 -10.59 5.79 6.39
C THR A 37 -11.91 5.16 6.83
N THR A 38 -12.68 5.90 7.63
CA THR A 38 -14.06 5.56 8.01
C THR A 38 -15.11 6.15 7.08
N ALA A 39 -14.70 7.05 6.19
CA ALA A 39 -15.56 7.73 5.22
C ALA A 39 -15.49 7.08 3.82
N TRP A 40 -15.02 5.83 3.75
CA TRP A 40 -14.97 5.08 2.49
C TRP A 40 -16.39 4.81 1.97
N LEU A 41 -16.67 5.28 0.77
CA LEU A 41 -17.98 5.17 0.16
C LEU A 41 -17.91 4.32 -1.10
N ALA A 42 -19.01 3.62 -1.38
CA ALA A 42 -19.20 2.97 -2.65
C ALA A 42 -19.34 4.02 -3.75
N GLN A 43 -18.52 3.92 -4.79
CA GLN A 43 -18.63 4.73 -6.00
C GLN A 43 -18.15 3.92 -7.21
N ASP A 44 -18.52 4.38 -8.39
CA ASP A 44 -17.99 3.83 -9.62
C ASP A 44 -16.61 4.44 -9.87
N TYR A 45 -15.58 3.60 -9.77
CA TYR A 45 -14.22 3.99 -10.07
C TYR A 45 -13.54 2.88 -10.87
N GLN A 46 -13.00 3.25 -12.01
CA GLN A 46 -12.21 2.36 -12.85
C GLN A 46 -11.04 3.12 -13.43
N ARG A 47 -9.86 2.51 -13.38
CA ARG A 47 -8.66 3.12 -13.91
C ARG A 47 -7.67 2.04 -14.35
N GLN A 48 -6.91 2.35 -15.42
CA GLN A 48 -5.85 1.51 -15.95
C GLN A 48 -4.60 2.36 -16.14
N ASP A 49 -3.48 1.90 -15.60
CA ASP A 49 -2.22 2.61 -15.64
C ASP A 49 -1.08 1.63 -15.93
N GLN A 50 -0.01 2.13 -16.54
CA GLN A 50 1.30 1.50 -16.49
C GLN A 50 2.05 2.09 -15.28
N LEU A 51 2.59 1.23 -14.44
CA LEU A 51 3.38 1.61 -13.29
C LEU A 51 4.83 1.16 -13.44
N GLU A 52 5.75 2.04 -13.06
CA GLU A 52 7.15 1.74 -12.87
C GLU A 52 7.51 2.05 -11.41
N VAL A 53 7.93 1.03 -10.65
CA VAL A 53 8.26 1.15 -9.24
C VAL A 53 9.73 0.83 -9.05
N GLN A 54 10.48 1.79 -8.53
CA GLN A 54 11.86 1.60 -8.10
C GLN A 54 11.89 1.40 -6.58
N TRP A 55 12.19 0.19 -6.13
CA TRP A 55 12.32 -0.18 -4.72
C TRP A 55 13.75 -0.60 -4.40
N ASN A 56 14.50 0.24 -3.73
CA ASN A 56 15.93 0.03 -3.49
C ASN A 56 16.69 -0.26 -4.80
N LYS A 57 17.19 -1.51 -4.95
CA LYS A 57 17.90 -1.97 -6.16
C LYS A 57 16.99 -2.73 -7.14
N HIS A 58 15.72 -2.87 -6.83
CA HIS A 58 14.75 -3.59 -7.66
C HIS A 58 13.87 -2.61 -8.42
N SER A 59 13.63 -2.91 -9.68
CA SER A 59 12.72 -2.17 -10.54
C SER A 59 11.62 -3.10 -11.03
N PHE A 60 10.37 -2.64 -10.97
CA PHE A 60 9.19 -3.37 -11.41
C PHE A 60 8.41 -2.51 -12.39
N SER A 61 8.04 -3.09 -13.54
CA SER A 61 7.15 -2.44 -14.50
C SER A 61 5.96 -3.36 -14.76
N PHE A 62 4.74 -2.82 -14.64
CA PHE A 62 3.52 -3.60 -14.78
C PHE A 62 2.31 -2.72 -15.14
N LEU A 63 1.27 -3.37 -15.66
CA LEU A 63 -0.05 -2.76 -15.86
C LEU A 63 -0.88 -2.94 -14.59
N LEU A 64 -1.47 -1.89 -14.09
CA LEU A 64 -2.36 -1.90 -12.94
C LEU A 64 -3.79 -1.59 -13.37
N TYR A 65 -4.69 -2.51 -13.08
CA TYR A 65 -6.13 -2.35 -13.24
C TYR A 65 -6.74 -2.10 -11.87
N GLN A 66 -7.47 -1.01 -11.73
CA GLN A 66 -8.18 -0.62 -10.53
C GLN A 66 -9.67 -0.58 -10.83
N GLN A 67 -10.47 -1.26 -10.03
CA GLN A 67 -11.94 -1.25 -10.16
C GLN A 67 -12.59 -1.29 -8.79
N GLN A 68 -13.44 -0.32 -8.50
CA GLN A 68 -14.27 -0.36 -7.32
C GLN A 68 -15.62 -0.98 -7.63
N GLN A 69 -15.99 -1.99 -6.83
CA GLN A 69 -17.29 -2.64 -6.84
C GLN A 69 -17.90 -2.50 -5.44
N GLY A 70 -18.92 -1.66 -5.32
CA GLY A 70 -19.48 -1.31 -4.01
C GLY A 70 -18.43 -0.64 -3.12
N GLN A 71 -18.18 -1.23 -1.95
CA GLN A 71 -17.18 -0.73 -0.99
C GLN A 71 -15.79 -1.35 -1.17
N LYS A 72 -15.61 -2.23 -2.15
CA LYS A 72 -14.34 -2.92 -2.36
C LYS A 72 -13.65 -2.38 -3.60
N LEU A 73 -12.44 -1.91 -3.45
CA LEU A 73 -11.54 -1.56 -4.55
C LEU A 73 -10.61 -2.74 -4.82
N ASP A 74 -10.76 -3.36 -5.97
CA ASP A 74 -9.87 -4.42 -6.45
C ASP A 74 -8.76 -3.82 -7.29
N MET A 75 -7.55 -4.32 -7.10
CA MET A 75 -6.34 -3.96 -7.84
C MET A 75 -5.68 -5.23 -8.39
N LEU A 76 -5.53 -5.30 -9.72
CA LEU A 76 -4.88 -6.39 -10.43
C LEU A 76 -3.65 -5.87 -11.17
N ALA A 77 -2.49 -6.41 -10.87
CA ALA A 77 -1.26 -6.10 -11.59
C ALA A 77 -0.87 -7.24 -12.53
N LEU A 78 -0.63 -6.88 -13.79
CA LEU A 78 -0.16 -7.77 -14.83
C LEU A 78 1.20 -7.32 -15.34
N SER A 79 2.10 -8.25 -15.64
CA SER A 79 3.30 -7.94 -16.41
C SER A 79 2.93 -7.42 -17.80
N LEU A 80 3.87 -6.79 -18.50
CA LEU A 80 3.65 -6.35 -19.89
C LEU A 80 3.35 -7.51 -20.85
N THR A 81 3.64 -8.76 -20.45
CA THR A 81 3.30 -9.99 -21.19
C THR A 81 2.01 -10.65 -20.72
N GLY A 82 1.25 -10.01 -19.81
CA GLY A 82 -0.04 -10.47 -19.32
C GLY A 82 0.00 -11.45 -18.15
N GLN A 83 1.18 -11.75 -17.58
CA GLN A 83 1.27 -12.61 -16.40
C GLN A 83 0.77 -11.86 -15.16
N GLN A 84 -0.09 -12.47 -14.36
CA GLN A 84 -0.51 -11.88 -13.09
C GLN A 84 0.66 -11.83 -12.10
N LEU A 85 0.94 -10.62 -11.61
CA LEU A 85 2.00 -10.35 -10.63
C LEU A 85 1.46 -10.33 -9.22
N PHE A 86 0.37 -9.60 -9.01
CA PHE A 86 -0.38 -9.62 -7.75
C PHE A 86 -1.85 -9.26 -7.98
N LYS A 87 -2.67 -9.67 -7.04
CA LYS A 87 -4.06 -9.24 -6.89
C LYS A 87 -4.27 -8.88 -5.44
N LEU A 88 -4.85 -7.72 -5.19
CA LEU A 88 -5.19 -7.26 -3.86
C LEU A 88 -6.51 -6.48 -3.89
N SER A 89 -7.06 -6.27 -2.70
CA SER A 89 -8.24 -5.43 -2.53
C SER A 89 -8.08 -4.51 -1.33
N PHE A 90 -8.83 -3.41 -1.35
CA PHE A 90 -8.91 -2.43 -0.28
C PHE A 90 -10.37 -2.12 0.04
N ASP A 91 -10.72 -2.15 1.34
CA ASP A 91 -12.08 -1.96 1.84
C ASP A 91 -12.27 -0.61 2.59
N GLY A 92 -11.30 0.29 2.47
CA GLY A 92 -11.24 1.53 3.23
C GLY A 92 -10.43 1.41 4.52
N GLN A 93 -10.17 0.21 5.01
CA GLN A 93 -9.42 -0.03 6.25
C GLN A 93 -8.22 -0.94 6.08
N ASN A 94 -8.35 -2.00 5.29
CA ASN A 94 -7.35 -3.04 5.15
C ASN A 94 -7.00 -3.29 3.69
N VAL A 95 -5.71 -3.50 3.42
CA VAL A 95 -5.23 -4.06 2.17
C VAL A 95 -5.15 -5.57 2.33
N GLN A 96 -5.96 -6.28 1.57
CA GLN A 96 -5.95 -7.74 1.52
C GLN A 96 -5.22 -8.21 0.27
N VAL A 97 -4.04 -8.80 0.42
CA VAL A 97 -3.29 -9.39 -0.69
C VAL A 97 -3.83 -10.80 -0.92
N GLU A 98 -4.57 -10.98 -2.03
CA GLU A 98 -5.18 -12.26 -2.41
C GLU A 98 -4.16 -13.18 -3.06
N GLN A 99 -3.31 -12.62 -3.93
CA GLN A 99 -2.29 -13.37 -4.66
C GLN A 99 -1.09 -12.49 -4.99
N ARG A 100 0.11 -13.05 -4.97
CA ARG A 100 1.35 -12.39 -5.42
C ARG A 100 2.42 -13.41 -5.78
N ILE A 101 3.26 -13.07 -6.75
CA ILE A 101 4.48 -13.82 -7.06
C ILE A 101 5.60 -13.47 -6.05
N GLU A 102 6.62 -14.33 -5.96
CA GLU A 102 7.73 -14.16 -4.99
C GLU A 102 8.41 -12.78 -5.05
N PRO A 103 8.82 -12.24 -6.22
CA PRO A 103 9.46 -10.93 -6.29
C PRO A 103 8.59 -9.79 -5.72
N MET A 104 7.25 -9.90 -5.83
CA MET A 104 6.31 -8.90 -5.33
C MET A 104 6.16 -8.91 -3.81
N LYS A 105 6.69 -9.92 -3.09
CA LYS A 105 6.72 -9.93 -1.63
C LYS A 105 7.56 -8.81 -1.03
N LEU A 106 8.47 -8.25 -1.82
CA LEU A 106 9.31 -7.13 -1.42
C LEU A 106 8.56 -5.80 -1.37
N LEU A 107 7.44 -5.66 -2.09
CA LEU A 107 6.68 -4.42 -2.12
C LEU A 107 5.91 -4.18 -0.81
N PRO A 108 6.01 -2.99 -0.24
CA PRO A 108 5.24 -2.58 0.94
C PRO A 108 3.82 -2.18 0.51
N PHE A 109 2.94 -3.17 0.27
CA PHE A 109 1.64 -2.95 -0.39
C PHE A 109 0.76 -1.88 0.28
N GLU A 110 0.76 -1.75 1.60
CA GLU A 110 -0.02 -0.68 2.25
C GLU A 110 0.44 0.72 1.82
N PHE A 111 1.75 0.94 1.71
CA PHE A 111 2.31 2.21 1.22
C PHE A 111 2.02 2.41 -0.26
N VAL A 112 2.20 1.37 -1.08
CA VAL A 112 1.94 1.41 -2.52
C VAL A 112 0.47 1.75 -2.80
N VAL A 113 -0.47 1.08 -2.13
CA VAL A 113 -1.91 1.35 -2.26
C VAL A 113 -2.24 2.77 -1.80
N ARG A 114 -1.76 3.19 -0.62
CA ARG A 114 -1.95 4.55 -0.11
C ARG A 114 -1.53 5.60 -1.13
N ASP A 115 -0.32 5.47 -1.66
CA ASP A 115 0.27 6.48 -2.53
C ASP A 115 -0.44 6.54 -3.89
N ILE A 116 -0.83 5.38 -4.44
CA ILE A 116 -1.68 5.32 -5.63
C ILE A 116 -3.03 6.01 -5.38
N LEU A 117 -3.68 5.77 -4.23
CA LEU A 117 -4.95 6.40 -3.89
C LEU A 117 -4.83 7.93 -3.75
N TYR A 118 -3.78 8.43 -3.12
CA TYR A 118 -3.54 9.88 -3.05
C TYR A 118 -3.32 10.50 -4.43
N ALA A 119 -2.71 9.76 -5.36
CA ALA A 119 -2.39 10.25 -6.68
C ALA A 119 -3.55 10.16 -7.67
N THR A 120 -4.40 9.13 -7.56
CA THR A 120 -5.34 8.76 -8.62
C THR A 120 -6.79 8.70 -8.20
N TYR A 121 -7.07 8.44 -6.90
CA TYR A 121 -8.45 8.28 -6.43
C TYR A 121 -9.07 9.65 -6.08
N PRO A 122 -10.29 9.93 -6.57
CA PRO A 122 -10.91 11.23 -6.36
C PRO A 122 -11.08 11.57 -4.88
N ASN A 123 -10.57 12.74 -4.48
CA ASN A 123 -10.75 13.31 -3.13
C ASN A 123 -10.30 12.40 -1.98
N PHE A 124 -9.39 11.45 -2.22
CA PHE A 124 -8.97 10.47 -1.20
C PHE A 124 -8.47 11.13 0.10
N ALA A 125 -7.73 12.24 -0.01
CA ALA A 125 -7.24 12.97 1.16
C ALA A 125 -8.36 13.51 2.07
N GLN A 126 -9.53 13.84 1.50
CA GLN A 126 -10.69 14.35 2.26
C GLN A 126 -11.41 13.24 3.04
N LEU A 127 -11.20 11.99 2.66
CA LEU A 127 -11.79 10.82 3.33
C LEU A 127 -11.02 10.43 4.60
N GLN A 128 -9.87 11.05 4.86
CA GLN A 128 -9.00 10.65 5.95
C GLN A 128 -9.44 11.23 7.30
N PRO A 129 -9.54 10.41 8.37
CA PRO A 129 -9.85 10.88 9.72
C PRO A 129 -8.66 11.59 10.36
N GLN A 130 -7.46 11.42 9.82
CA GLN A 130 -6.22 12.00 10.31
C GLN A 130 -6.06 13.42 9.78
N ASN A 131 -5.23 14.21 10.46
CA ASN A 131 -4.91 15.56 9.99
C ASN A 131 -4.00 15.47 8.76
N VAL A 132 -4.63 15.41 7.58
CA VAL A 132 -3.95 15.43 6.29
C VAL A 132 -3.89 16.85 5.78
N GLN A 133 -2.69 17.32 5.47
CA GLN A 133 -2.45 18.62 4.86
C GLN A 133 -1.79 18.43 3.48
N ILE A 134 -2.32 19.11 2.50
CA ILE A 134 -1.78 19.14 1.15
C ILE A 134 -1.17 20.52 0.90
N LYS A 135 0.10 20.54 0.50
CA LYS A 135 0.77 21.77 0.09
C LYS A 135 1.13 21.67 -1.39
N ASN A 136 0.61 22.58 -2.17
CA ASN A 136 0.89 22.65 -3.61
C ASN A 136 1.94 23.73 -3.89
N VAL A 137 3.06 23.35 -4.51
CA VAL A 137 4.12 24.24 -4.97
C VAL A 137 4.42 23.90 -6.42
N ALA A 138 4.11 24.82 -7.34
CA ALA A 138 4.16 24.59 -8.77
C ALA A 138 3.38 23.32 -9.18
N GLN A 139 4.04 22.32 -9.77
CA GLN A 139 3.45 21.05 -10.21
C GLN A 139 3.55 19.94 -9.14
N THR A 140 4.11 20.24 -7.98
CA THR A 140 4.32 19.27 -6.92
C THR A 140 3.31 19.45 -5.80
N GLN A 141 2.65 18.37 -5.44
CA GLN A 141 1.77 18.25 -4.30
C GLN A 141 2.50 17.47 -3.20
N SER A 142 2.73 18.11 -2.05
CA SER A 142 3.34 17.50 -0.88
C SER A 142 2.27 17.12 0.14
N ILE A 143 2.24 15.84 0.52
CA ILE A 143 1.27 15.29 1.47
C ILE A 143 1.90 15.19 2.85
N PHE A 144 1.24 15.80 3.82
CA PHE A 144 1.61 15.73 5.24
C PHE A 144 0.52 15.00 6.00
N ILE A 145 0.90 14.05 6.84
CA ILE A 145 -0.01 13.30 7.70
C ILE A 145 0.48 13.46 9.14
N ASN A 146 -0.37 13.99 10.04
CA ASN A 146 0.01 14.32 11.40
C ASN A 146 1.27 15.21 11.46
N GLN A 147 1.38 16.20 10.56
CA GLN A 147 2.51 17.13 10.41
C GLN A 147 3.80 16.47 9.86
N GLN A 148 3.82 15.19 9.60
CA GLN A 148 4.95 14.51 8.99
C GLN A 148 4.80 14.54 7.46
N HIS A 149 5.83 14.97 6.74
CA HIS A 149 5.90 14.92 5.28
C HIS A 149 6.11 13.47 4.85
N VAL A 150 5.16 12.91 4.11
CA VAL A 150 5.13 11.46 3.81
C VAL A 150 5.26 11.14 2.33
N LEU A 151 4.81 12.04 1.43
CA LEU A 151 4.74 11.77 0.00
C LEU A 151 4.85 13.06 -0.80
N ASN A 152 5.58 13.03 -1.91
CA ASN A 152 5.51 14.03 -2.96
C ASN A 152 4.85 13.41 -4.20
N ILE A 153 3.94 14.15 -4.80
CA ILE A 153 3.24 13.80 -6.04
C ILE A 153 3.49 14.93 -7.03
N LYS A 154 4.05 14.62 -8.20
CA LYS A 154 4.29 15.57 -9.25
C LYS A 154 3.49 15.17 -10.49
N HIS A 155 2.63 16.06 -10.95
CA HIS A 155 1.83 15.86 -12.15
C HIS A 155 2.52 16.50 -13.35
N GLN A 156 2.76 15.69 -14.38
CA GLN A 156 3.36 16.13 -15.65
C GLN A 156 2.56 15.53 -16.81
N ASP A 157 1.66 16.31 -17.40
CA ASP A 157 0.76 15.85 -18.47
C ASP A 157 0.02 14.54 -18.10
N ALA A 158 0.32 13.44 -18.79
CA ALA A 158 -0.27 12.12 -18.55
C ALA A 158 0.52 11.25 -17.55
N VAL A 159 1.57 11.80 -16.94
CA VAL A 159 2.48 11.08 -16.05
C VAL A 159 2.39 11.66 -14.63
N ILE A 160 2.36 10.78 -13.63
CA ILE A 160 2.42 11.15 -12.22
C ILE A 160 3.66 10.51 -11.62
N GLU A 161 4.55 11.33 -11.07
CA GLU A 161 5.73 10.88 -10.34
C GLU A 161 5.44 10.93 -8.84
N LEU A 162 5.73 9.83 -8.14
CA LEU A 162 5.57 9.69 -6.71
C LEU A 162 6.91 9.44 -6.04
N ASP A 163 7.19 10.17 -4.97
CA ASP A 163 8.37 9.97 -4.12
C ASP A 163 7.92 9.76 -2.68
N ASN A 164 8.04 8.51 -2.19
CA ASN A 164 7.69 8.17 -0.83
C ASN A 164 8.83 8.48 0.12
N LEU A 165 8.57 9.28 1.15
CA LEU A 165 9.56 9.73 2.11
C LEU A 165 9.66 8.86 3.38
N GLN A 166 8.77 7.88 3.52
CA GLN A 166 8.74 6.97 4.68
C GLN A 166 9.42 5.63 4.38
N VAL A 167 9.32 5.16 3.14
CA VAL A 167 9.92 3.93 2.64
C VAL A 167 10.64 4.23 1.33
N PRO A 168 11.83 3.63 1.09
CA PRO A 168 12.70 4.05 -0.01
C PRO A 168 12.23 3.52 -1.36
N TYR A 169 11.11 4.04 -1.87
CA TYR A 169 10.69 3.78 -3.24
C TYR A 169 10.19 5.03 -3.96
N GLN A 170 10.30 4.97 -5.27
CA GLN A 170 9.73 5.93 -6.20
C GLN A 170 8.81 5.18 -7.16
N MET A 171 7.79 5.86 -7.65
CA MET A 171 6.84 5.30 -8.58
C MET A 171 6.52 6.31 -9.69
N VAL A 172 6.41 5.81 -10.90
CA VAL A 172 5.89 6.56 -12.04
C VAL A 172 4.59 5.89 -12.48
N ILE A 173 3.52 6.67 -12.61
CA ILE A 173 2.21 6.22 -13.07
C ILE A 173 1.93 6.91 -14.40
N SER A 174 1.72 6.13 -15.45
CA SER A 174 1.35 6.61 -16.78
C SER A 174 -0.05 6.11 -17.12
N ALA A 175 -1.01 7.02 -17.32
CA ALA A 175 -2.36 6.64 -17.68
C ALA A 175 -2.39 5.93 -19.03
N LEU A 176 -3.04 4.78 -19.09
CA LEU A 176 -3.35 4.11 -20.35
C LEU A 176 -4.61 4.77 -20.90
N HIS A 177 -4.42 5.79 -21.74
CA HIS A 177 -5.52 6.31 -22.55
C HIS A 177 -5.84 5.28 -23.64
N ASP A 178 -7.11 5.05 -23.90
CA ASP A 178 -7.56 4.34 -25.10
C ASP A 178 -7.03 5.08 -26.34
N ARG A 179 -5.82 4.72 -26.77
CA ARG A 179 -5.23 5.20 -28.04
C ARG A 179 -5.96 4.65 -29.26
N LEU A 180 -7.11 4.02 -29.08
CA LEU A 180 -7.85 3.36 -30.16
C LEU A 180 -8.93 4.26 -30.79
N GLU A 181 -9.14 5.50 -30.31
CA GLU A 181 -10.17 6.38 -30.86
C GLU A 181 -9.66 7.54 -31.78
N THR A 182 -8.45 7.48 -32.27
CA THR A 182 -8.00 8.49 -33.25
C THR A 182 -7.42 7.85 -34.51
N THR A 183 -8.27 7.12 -35.23
CA THR A 183 -8.05 6.81 -36.66
C THR A 183 -9.42 6.85 -37.37
N GLU A 184 -9.97 8.06 -37.54
CA GLU A 184 -10.85 8.42 -38.65
C GLU A 184 -10.27 9.58 -39.42
#